data_b8283411980b3ac96c32d3c94722de9a
#
_entry.id   b8283411980b3ac96c32d3c94722de9a
#
_cell.length_a   1.000
_cell.length_b   1.000
_cell.length_c   1.000
_cell.angle_alpha   90.00
_cell.angle_beta   90.00
_cell.angle_gamma   90.00
#
_symmetry.space_group_name_H-M   'P 1'
#
loop_
_entity.id
_entity.type
_entity.pdbx_description
1 polymer ?
#
loop_
_entity_poly.entity_id
_entity_poly.type
_entity_poly.pdbx_seq_one_letter_code
_entity_poly.pdbx_strand_id
1 'polypeptide(L)'
;MTQIHANHGYLKLLVRCIRVIVLWMWVGLALMTAAQPRALIKDDRGQTIALQRPTHRIVSLLPSLTETVCVLGACSRLVGVDRYSNWPESVQKLPRMGGGIDPNIEAIVAARPDVVLLAGSTRGAERLESLGLTVLRLEPRTVEDAHRVLLTVAQMLGMSAQQSQKVWQGIQSDWTAAAQAVPPSMVGKRVYFEVSPVPFGAGPHSFIGETIRHLGLGNIMPPDKGPFPKINPEFVVQAQPDLLMMADSSRDVLAKRPGWTGLRALQQDQLCVFDPAASDVLVRAGPRLAEAAQLIVGCLQRLARGSR
;
A
#
# COMPACT_ATOMS: atom_id res chain seq x y z
N MET A 1 48.53 49.67 58.00
CA MET A 1 48.08 48.26 57.91
C MET A 1 46.51 48.19 57.74
N THR A 2 45.92 48.76 56.73
CA THR A 2 44.43 48.86 56.63
C THR A 2 43.88 48.82 55.21
N GLN A 3 44.45 48.03 54.31
CA GLN A 3 43.95 47.93 52.94
C GLN A 3 43.74 46.50 52.32
N ILE A 4 43.88 45.44 53.15
CA ILE A 4 43.83 44.07 52.64
C ILE A 4 42.43 43.39 52.86
N HIS A 5 41.56 43.96 53.72
CA HIS A 5 40.29 43.32 54.08
C HIS A 5 39.12 43.66 53.17
N ALA A 6 39.18 44.68 52.27
CA ALA A 6 38.07 45.08 51.39
C ALA A 6 37.91 44.18 50.14
N ASN A 7 38.98 43.50 49.71
CA ASN A 7 38.93 42.70 48.43
C ASN A 7 38.29 41.34 48.57
N HIS A 8 38.19 40.75 49.76
CA HIS A 8 37.60 39.39 49.93
C HIS A 8 36.06 39.36 49.82
N GLY A 9 35.40 40.47 50.15
CA GLY A 9 33.92 40.59 50.04
C GLY A 9 33.44 40.69 48.60
N TYR A 10 34.11 41.51 47.81
CA TYR A 10 33.79 41.69 46.40
C TYR A 10 34.02 40.43 45.59
N LEU A 11 35.11 39.69 45.85
CA LEU A 11 35.39 38.44 45.13
C LEU A 11 34.33 37.35 45.40
N LYS A 12 33.84 37.24 46.65
CA LYS A 12 32.75 36.30 46.99
C LYS A 12 31.43 36.68 46.38
N LEU A 13 31.12 37.98 46.26
CA LEU A 13 29.93 38.48 45.62
C LEU A 13 29.95 38.24 44.10
N LEU A 14 31.10 38.51 43.46
CA LEU A 14 31.30 38.28 42.02
C LEU A 14 31.14 36.78 41.63
N VAL A 15 31.72 35.87 42.43
CA VAL A 15 31.62 34.42 42.23
C VAL A 15 30.16 33.92 42.42
N ARG A 16 29.42 34.51 43.38
CA ARG A 16 27.98 34.20 43.52
C ARG A 16 27.16 34.69 42.34
N CYS A 17 27.38 35.90 41.83
CA CYS A 17 26.69 36.44 40.67
C CYS A 17 26.98 35.63 39.39
N ILE A 18 28.24 35.23 39.20
CA ILE A 18 28.63 34.38 38.05
C ILE A 18 27.96 33.01 38.14
N ARG A 19 27.89 32.38 39.30
CA ARG A 19 27.18 31.09 39.48
C ARG A 19 25.69 31.18 39.18
N VAL A 20 25.04 32.26 39.61
CA VAL A 20 23.62 32.48 39.33
C VAL A 20 23.39 32.72 37.84
N ILE A 21 24.22 33.50 37.17
CA ILE A 21 24.12 33.75 35.72
C ILE A 21 24.35 32.46 34.92
N VAL A 22 25.36 31.67 35.30
CA VAL A 22 25.61 30.36 34.65
C VAL A 22 24.47 29.39 34.88
N LEU A 23 23.86 29.36 36.09
CA LEU A 23 22.69 28.52 36.36
C LEU A 23 21.47 28.98 35.52
N TRP A 24 21.22 30.26 35.35
CA TRP A 24 20.15 30.80 34.50
C TRP A 24 20.40 30.55 33.02
N MET A 25 21.66 30.59 32.55
CA MET A 25 22.01 30.20 31.18
C MET A 25 21.79 28.70 30.92
N TRP A 26 22.08 27.81 31.88
CA TRP A 26 21.81 26.38 31.76
C TRP A 26 20.30 26.06 31.80
N VAL A 27 19.54 26.76 32.62
CA VAL A 27 18.08 26.62 32.68
C VAL A 27 17.42 27.15 31.38
N GLY A 28 17.93 28.25 30.84
CA GLY A 28 17.44 28.79 29.54
C GLY A 28 17.75 27.89 28.34
N LEU A 29 18.86 27.14 28.36
CA LEU A 29 19.22 26.21 27.29
C LEU A 29 18.40 24.89 27.32
N ALA A 30 17.90 24.51 28.51
CA ALA A 30 17.08 23.30 28.68
C ALA A 30 15.64 23.46 28.25
N LEU A 31 15.17 24.69 27.99
CA LEU A 31 13.79 24.97 27.55
C LEU A 31 13.61 25.15 26.02
N MET A 32 14.69 25.01 25.25
CA MET A 32 14.55 24.82 23.80
C MET A 32 14.09 23.38 23.53
N THR A 33 12.83 23.09 23.85
CA THR A 33 12.15 21.93 23.26
C THR A 33 12.16 22.14 21.76
N ALA A 34 13.08 21.46 21.07
CA ALA A 34 13.12 21.47 19.62
C ALA A 34 11.72 21.01 19.15
N ALA A 35 10.95 21.93 18.58
CA ALA A 35 9.67 21.61 17.96
C ALA A 35 9.97 20.51 16.92
N GLN A 36 9.48 19.29 17.17
CA GLN A 36 9.71 18.20 16.25
C GLN A 36 9.11 18.58 14.89
N PRO A 37 9.84 18.37 13.79
CA PRO A 37 9.35 18.76 12.47
C PRO A 37 8.05 18.01 12.17
N ARG A 38 6.99 18.74 11.92
CA ARG A 38 5.70 18.18 11.49
C ARG A 38 5.68 18.04 9.97
N ALA A 39 5.22 16.89 9.48
CA ALA A 39 4.88 16.72 8.08
C ALA A 39 3.42 17.10 7.86
N LEU A 40 3.16 17.92 6.86
CA LEU A 40 1.82 18.13 6.34
C LEU A 40 1.59 17.15 5.18
N ILE A 41 0.68 16.21 5.35
CA ILE A 41 0.41 15.16 4.38
C ILE A 41 -1.05 15.27 3.94
N LYS A 42 -1.27 15.30 2.63
CA LYS A 42 -2.61 15.31 2.05
C LYS A 42 -3.06 13.87 1.82
N ASP A 43 -4.24 13.52 2.35
CA ASP A 43 -4.88 12.22 2.14
C ASP A 43 -5.80 12.21 0.89
N ASP A 44 -6.40 11.06 0.59
CA ASP A 44 -7.27 10.90 -0.59
C ASP A 44 -8.61 11.63 -0.48
N ARG A 45 -8.96 12.15 0.71
CA ARG A 45 -10.10 13.08 0.90
C ARG A 45 -9.72 14.52 0.59
N GLY A 46 -8.43 14.80 0.33
CA GLY A 46 -7.90 16.14 0.20
C GLY A 46 -7.64 16.85 1.53
N GLN A 47 -7.76 16.16 2.67
CA GLN A 47 -7.47 16.71 3.99
C GLN A 47 -5.98 16.72 4.26
N THR A 48 -5.50 17.80 4.87
CA THR A 48 -4.10 17.93 5.28
C THR A 48 -3.94 17.48 6.72
N ILE A 49 -3.18 16.41 6.92
CA ILE A 49 -2.90 15.79 8.21
C ILE A 49 -1.52 16.23 8.68
N ALA A 50 -1.43 16.79 9.90
CA ALA A 50 -0.17 17.14 10.53
C ALA A 50 0.37 15.95 11.34
N LEU A 51 1.46 15.34 10.89
CA LEU A 51 2.11 14.21 11.54
C LEU A 51 3.43 14.64 12.18
N GLN A 52 3.72 14.13 13.37
CA GLN A 52 5.06 14.23 13.95
C GLN A 52 6.02 13.34 13.16
N ARG A 53 7.22 13.82 12.91
CA ARG A 53 8.29 13.07 12.24
C ARG A 53 9.44 12.76 13.17
N PRO A 54 10.06 11.60 13.01
CA PRO A 54 9.59 10.46 12.22
C PRO A 54 8.43 9.73 12.90
N THR A 55 7.50 9.18 12.08
CA THR A 55 6.44 8.30 12.58
C THR A 55 7.03 6.96 12.99
N HIS A 56 6.80 6.52 14.23
CA HIS A 56 7.42 5.30 14.79
C HIS A 56 6.45 4.15 15.00
N ARG A 57 5.18 4.45 15.24
CA ARG A 57 4.15 3.44 15.55
C ARG A 57 3.02 3.53 14.53
N ILE A 58 2.96 2.55 13.64
CA ILE A 58 2.03 2.54 12.52
C ILE A 58 1.10 1.35 12.66
N VAL A 59 -0.20 1.59 12.59
CA VAL A 59 -1.20 0.54 12.34
C VAL A 59 -1.62 0.65 10.87
N SER A 60 -1.61 -0.48 10.16
CA SER A 60 -2.03 -0.54 8.76
C SER A 60 -3.23 -1.47 8.60
N LEU A 61 -4.33 -0.96 8.03
CA LEU A 61 -5.59 -1.69 7.83
C LEU A 61 -5.86 -2.02 6.36
N LEU A 62 -4.80 -2.01 5.53
CA LEU A 62 -4.89 -2.42 4.13
C LEU A 62 -3.58 -3.11 3.72
N PRO A 63 -3.62 -4.33 3.13
CA PRO A 63 -2.41 -5.08 2.77
C PRO A 63 -1.43 -4.30 1.89
N SER A 64 -1.91 -3.58 0.87
CA SER A 64 -1.05 -2.78 0.00
C SER A 64 -0.31 -1.65 0.73
N LEU A 65 -0.93 -1.05 1.77
CA LEU A 65 -0.28 -0.04 2.61
C LEU A 65 0.76 -0.68 3.54
N THR A 66 0.47 -1.86 4.10
CA THR A 66 1.44 -2.66 4.87
C THR A 66 2.68 -2.97 4.04
N GLU A 67 2.48 -3.46 2.82
CA GLU A 67 3.55 -3.77 1.86
C GLU A 67 4.32 -2.50 1.48
N THR A 68 3.65 -1.35 1.32
CA THR A 68 4.29 -0.06 1.02
C THR A 68 5.19 0.41 2.17
N VAL A 69 4.73 0.32 3.43
CA VAL A 69 5.57 0.64 4.59
C VAL A 69 6.82 -0.26 4.63
N CYS A 70 6.65 -1.53 4.29
CA CYS A 70 7.74 -2.50 4.33
C CYS A 70 8.76 -2.30 3.20
N VAL A 71 8.33 -2.05 1.96
CA VAL A 71 9.26 -1.83 0.84
C VAL A 71 10.07 -0.54 1.01
N LEU A 72 9.53 0.43 1.75
CA LEU A 72 10.23 1.64 2.17
C LEU A 72 11.17 1.44 3.37
N GLY A 73 11.39 0.18 3.80
CA GLY A 73 12.33 -0.16 4.88
C GLY A 73 11.82 0.12 6.30
N ALA A 74 10.53 0.37 6.49
CA ALA A 74 9.93 0.76 7.76
C ALA A 74 9.03 -0.32 8.39
N CYS A 75 9.16 -1.59 8.00
CA CYS A 75 8.40 -2.72 8.52
C CYS A 75 8.42 -2.80 10.05
N SER A 76 9.56 -2.49 10.68
CA SER A 76 9.73 -2.50 12.13
C SER A 76 8.92 -1.43 12.87
N ARG A 77 8.36 -0.45 12.16
CA ARG A 77 7.48 0.58 12.74
C ARG A 77 6.01 0.14 12.77
N LEU A 78 5.66 -0.97 12.12
CA LEU A 78 4.31 -1.54 12.20
C LEU A 78 4.09 -2.16 13.58
N VAL A 79 3.06 -1.71 14.28
CA VAL A 79 2.65 -2.23 15.60
C VAL A 79 1.36 -3.04 15.54
N GLY A 80 0.70 -3.06 14.37
CA GLY A 80 -0.48 -3.86 14.10
C GLY A 80 -0.86 -3.76 12.63
N VAL A 81 -1.45 -4.83 12.12
CA VAL A 81 -1.86 -4.94 10.71
C VAL A 81 -3.26 -5.53 10.59
N ASP A 82 -3.91 -5.35 9.45
CA ASP A 82 -5.17 -6.02 9.17
C ASP A 82 -5.02 -7.55 9.08
N ARG A 83 -6.15 -8.28 9.06
CA ARG A 83 -6.14 -9.76 9.03
C ARG A 83 -5.58 -10.35 7.74
N TYR A 84 -5.57 -9.60 6.64
CA TYR A 84 -5.15 -10.04 5.32
C TYR A 84 -3.69 -9.67 4.98
N SER A 85 -3.06 -8.84 5.79
CA SER A 85 -1.64 -8.49 5.64
C SER A 85 -0.76 -9.67 6.00
N ASN A 86 -0.17 -10.31 5.01
CA ASN A 86 0.63 -11.54 5.16
C ASN A 86 2.04 -11.42 4.54
N TRP A 87 2.37 -10.29 3.91
CA TRP A 87 3.66 -10.04 3.30
C TRP A 87 4.26 -8.70 3.78
N PRO A 88 5.60 -8.65 4.02
CA PRO A 88 6.52 -9.79 4.09
C PRO A 88 6.22 -10.70 5.29
N GLU A 89 6.86 -11.87 5.36
CA GLU A 89 6.60 -12.86 6.42
C GLU A 89 6.69 -12.27 7.85
N SER A 90 7.57 -11.30 8.05
CA SER A 90 7.75 -10.63 9.35
C SER A 90 6.47 -9.99 9.91
N VAL A 91 5.54 -9.53 9.05
CA VAL A 91 4.30 -8.89 9.51
C VAL A 91 3.27 -9.91 10.00
N GLN A 92 3.45 -11.20 9.70
CA GLN A 92 2.53 -12.25 10.16
C GLN A 92 2.52 -12.41 11.67
N LYS A 93 3.58 -12.02 12.35
CA LYS A 93 3.75 -12.06 13.81
C LYS A 93 3.12 -10.86 14.52
N LEU A 94 2.68 -9.83 13.78
CA LEU A 94 2.11 -8.63 14.36
C LEU A 94 0.65 -8.84 14.81
N PRO A 95 0.19 -8.10 15.84
CA PRO A 95 -1.20 -8.10 16.28
C PRO A 95 -2.16 -7.80 15.13
N ARG A 96 -3.27 -8.58 15.07
CA ARG A 96 -4.32 -8.41 14.05
C ARG A 96 -5.34 -7.38 14.50
N MET A 97 -5.55 -6.35 13.70
CA MET A 97 -6.39 -5.19 13.98
C MET A 97 -7.78 -5.27 13.31
N GLY A 98 -8.24 -6.48 12.93
CA GLY A 98 -9.48 -6.68 12.19
C GLY A 98 -9.28 -6.55 10.69
N GLY A 99 -10.28 -6.05 9.97
CA GLY A 99 -10.24 -5.78 8.52
C GLY A 99 -10.84 -4.42 8.18
N GLY A 100 -10.82 -4.03 6.91
CA GLY A 100 -11.38 -2.76 6.46
C GLY A 100 -12.90 -2.60 6.68
N ILE A 101 -13.64 -3.73 6.79
CA ILE A 101 -15.09 -3.73 7.03
C ILE A 101 -15.39 -3.77 8.54
N ASP A 102 -14.55 -4.44 9.32
CA ASP A 102 -14.72 -4.74 10.74
C ASP A 102 -13.40 -4.52 11.51
N PRO A 103 -12.87 -3.29 11.57
CA PRO A 103 -11.66 -2.99 12.32
C PRO A 103 -11.90 -3.18 13.83
N ASN A 104 -10.91 -3.75 14.51
CA ASN A 104 -10.94 -3.85 15.97
C ASN A 104 -10.46 -2.52 16.60
N ILE A 105 -11.42 -1.63 16.84
CA ILE A 105 -11.18 -0.28 17.36
C ILE A 105 -10.41 -0.33 18.68
N GLU A 106 -10.76 -1.24 19.57
CA GLU A 106 -10.14 -1.38 20.92
C GLU A 106 -8.68 -1.80 20.81
N ALA A 107 -8.37 -2.79 19.96
CA ALA A 107 -6.99 -3.22 19.73
C ALA A 107 -6.15 -2.11 19.07
N ILE A 108 -6.74 -1.33 18.15
CA ILE A 108 -6.05 -0.20 17.50
C ILE A 108 -5.72 0.88 18.52
N VAL A 109 -6.69 1.27 19.38
CA VAL A 109 -6.47 2.26 20.45
C VAL A 109 -5.42 1.77 21.45
N ALA A 110 -5.50 0.49 21.87
CA ALA A 110 -4.53 -0.09 22.78
C ALA A 110 -3.09 -0.13 22.24
N ALA A 111 -2.95 -0.25 20.92
CA ALA A 111 -1.64 -0.21 20.25
C ALA A 111 -1.00 1.18 20.26
N ARG A 112 -1.71 2.26 20.63
CA ARG A 112 -1.24 3.65 20.69
C ARG A 112 -0.42 4.03 19.44
N PRO A 113 -1.00 3.96 18.24
CA PRO A 113 -0.28 4.31 17.03
C PRO A 113 -0.10 5.83 16.89
N ASP A 114 1.00 6.27 16.27
CA ASP A 114 1.17 7.66 15.84
C ASP A 114 0.25 7.97 14.63
N VAL A 115 -0.01 6.93 13.82
CA VAL A 115 -0.89 7.03 12.65
C VAL A 115 -1.53 5.67 12.34
N VAL A 116 -2.77 5.73 11.89
CA VAL A 116 -3.52 4.59 11.32
C VAL A 116 -3.64 4.81 9.81
N LEU A 117 -3.09 3.89 9.02
CA LEU A 117 -3.21 3.85 7.57
C LEU A 117 -4.41 2.97 7.19
N LEU A 118 -5.31 3.47 6.38
CA LEU A 118 -6.49 2.72 5.95
C LEU A 118 -7.03 3.21 4.59
N ALA A 119 -7.88 2.42 3.95
CA ALA A 119 -8.58 2.82 2.74
C ALA A 119 -9.69 3.84 3.06
N GLY A 120 -10.03 4.70 2.10
CA GLY A 120 -11.16 5.62 2.22
C GLY A 120 -12.50 4.92 2.50
N SER A 121 -12.64 3.69 2.01
CA SER A 121 -13.80 2.82 2.18
C SER A 121 -13.85 2.07 3.53
N THR A 122 -12.82 2.19 4.38
CA THR A 122 -12.75 1.49 5.68
C THR A 122 -13.85 1.98 6.62
N ARG A 123 -14.64 1.04 7.13
CA ARG A 123 -15.67 1.34 8.14
C ARG A 123 -15.03 1.72 9.48
N GLY A 124 -15.70 2.60 10.23
CA GLY A 124 -15.22 3.02 11.55
C GLY A 124 -14.03 3.98 11.55
N ALA A 125 -13.59 4.47 10.38
CA ALA A 125 -12.52 5.47 10.29
C ALA A 125 -12.86 6.75 11.08
N GLU A 126 -14.09 7.23 11.00
CA GLU A 126 -14.60 8.38 11.76
C GLU A 126 -14.58 8.11 13.28
N ARG A 127 -14.82 6.85 13.67
CA ARG A 127 -14.75 6.46 15.08
C ARG A 127 -13.32 6.53 15.60
N LEU A 128 -12.33 6.07 14.81
CA LEU A 128 -10.91 6.20 15.18
C LEU A 128 -10.51 7.68 15.32
N GLU A 129 -10.93 8.53 14.39
CA GLU A 129 -10.69 9.99 14.43
C GLU A 129 -11.35 10.64 15.67
N SER A 130 -12.60 10.26 16.00
CA SER A 130 -13.31 10.75 17.20
C SER A 130 -12.66 10.37 18.52
N LEU A 131 -11.87 9.28 18.53
CA LEU A 131 -11.06 8.84 19.66
C LEU A 131 -9.67 9.51 19.71
N GLY A 132 -9.43 10.51 18.85
CA GLY A 132 -8.19 11.29 18.83
C GLY A 132 -7.03 10.62 18.10
N LEU A 133 -7.26 9.52 17.36
CA LEU A 133 -6.22 8.90 16.57
C LEU A 133 -6.01 9.68 15.26
N THR A 134 -4.75 9.78 14.85
CA THR A 134 -4.41 10.34 13.54
C THR A 134 -4.65 9.29 12.47
N VAL A 135 -5.55 9.57 11.54
CA VAL A 135 -5.93 8.65 10.45
C VAL A 135 -5.48 9.22 9.12
N LEU A 136 -4.79 8.43 8.31
CA LEU A 136 -4.38 8.77 6.95
C LEU A 136 -5.10 7.82 5.98
N ARG A 137 -6.04 8.35 5.18
CA ARG A 137 -6.86 7.57 4.24
C ARG A 137 -6.21 7.56 2.87
N LEU A 138 -5.75 6.37 2.46
CA LEU A 138 -5.05 6.14 1.20
C LEU A 138 -5.63 4.89 0.54
N GLU A 139 -6.20 5.02 -0.65
CA GLU A 139 -6.85 3.93 -1.37
C GLU A 139 -6.37 3.88 -2.83
N PRO A 140 -5.25 3.20 -3.11
CA PRO A 140 -4.76 3.09 -4.48
C PRO A 140 -5.68 2.20 -5.32
N ARG A 141 -6.08 2.67 -6.51
CA ARG A 141 -6.93 1.97 -7.48
C ARG A 141 -6.26 1.79 -8.83
N THR A 142 -5.30 2.64 -9.15
CA THR A 142 -4.52 2.66 -10.37
C THR A 142 -3.03 2.51 -10.07
N VAL A 143 -2.20 2.31 -11.10
CA VAL A 143 -0.74 2.31 -10.97
C VAL A 143 -0.23 3.68 -10.53
N GLU A 144 -0.83 4.75 -11.04
CA GLU A 144 -0.51 6.12 -10.63
C GLU A 144 -0.85 6.36 -9.15
N ASP A 145 -1.98 5.84 -8.67
CA ASP A 145 -2.31 5.90 -7.24
C ASP A 145 -1.30 5.13 -6.39
N ALA A 146 -0.84 3.96 -6.84
CA ALA A 146 0.17 3.18 -6.12
C ALA A 146 1.48 3.97 -5.99
N HIS A 147 1.90 4.70 -7.05
CA HIS A 147 3.03 5.61 -7.03
C HIS A 147 2.81 6.75 -6.03
N ARG A 148 1.69 7.47 -6.14
CA ARG A 148 1.32 8.57 -5.25
C ARG A 148 1.29 8.13 -3.79
N VAL A 149 0.68 6.99 -3.50
CA VAL A 149 0.61 6.41 -2.14
C VAL A 149 1.99 6.07 -1.61
N LEU A 150 2.86 5.47 -2.42
CA LEU A 150 4.24 5.18 -2.04
C LEU A 150 4.99 6.45 -1.65
N LEU A 151 4.89 7.53 -2.44
CA LEU A 151 5.53 8.81 -2.14
C LEU A 151 4.94 9.45 -0.87
N THR A 152 3.63 9.35 -0.68
CA THR A 152 2.93 9.87 0.50
C THR A 152 3.37 9.15 1.78
N VAL A 153 3.44 7.82 1.75
CA VAL A 153 3.93 7.01 2.88
C VAL A 153 5.41 7.28 3.15
N ALA A 154 6.24 7.40 2.11
CA ALA A 154 7.65 7.77 2.27
C ALA A 154 7.82 9.15 2.92
N GLN A 155 7.00 10.13 2.53
CA GLN A 155 6.96 11.45 3.16
C GLN A 155 6.56 11.33 4.65
N MET A 156 5.57 10.51 5.00
CA MET A 156 5.16 10.21 6.38
C MET A 156 6.33 9.61 7.19
N LEU A 157 7.08 8.71 6.59
CA LEU A 157 8.23 8.05 7.21
C LEU A 157 9.45 8.95 7.38
N GLY A 158 9.44 10.16 6.81
CA GLY A 158 10.55 11.12 6.85
C GLY A 158 11.62 10.87 5.79
N MET A 159 11.35 10.09 4.77
CA MET A 159 12.26 9.84 3.65
C MET A 159 12.37 11.06 2.74
N SER A 160 13.52 11.25 2.10
CA SER A 160 13.67 12.26 1.06
C SER A 160 12.93 11.85 -0.23
N ALA A 161 12.51 12.85 -1.02
CA ALA A 161 11.88 12.62 -2.31
C ALA A 161 12.77 11.79 -3.25
N GLN A 162 14.10 11.99 -3.21
CA GLN A 162 15.04 11.24 -4.03
C GLN A 162 15.09 9.75 -3.65
N GLN A 163 15.06 9.43 -2.34
CA GLN A 163 15.03 8.04 -1.87
C GLN A 163 13.75 7.32 -2.29
N SER A 164 12.59 7.95 -2.07
CA SER A 164 11.30 7.37 -2.44
C SER A 164 11.14 7.20 -3.95
N GLN A 165 11.61 8.18 -4.73
CA GLN A 165 11.59 8.09 -6.19
C GLN A 165 12.47 6.97 -6.72
N LYS A 166 13.64 6.73 -6.09
CA LYS A 166 14.51 5.60 -6.46
C LYS A 166 13.82 4.25 -6.22
N VAL A 167 13.07 4.09 -5.11
CA VAL A 167 12.29 2.87 -4.85
C VAL A 167 11.25 2.66 -5.94
N TRP A 168 10.49 3.71 -6.29
CA TRP A 168 9.49 3.62 -7.34
C TRP A 168 10.10 3.29 -8.72
N GLN A 169 11.21 3.93 -9.07
CA GLN A 169 11.91 3.64 -10.33
C GLN A 169 12.35 2.18 -10.44
N GLY A 170 12.78 1.56 -9.35
CA GLY A 170 13.06 0.12 -9.31
C GLY A 170 11.82 -0.71 -9.64
N ILE A 171 10.69 -0.45 -8.97
CA ILE A 171 9.41 -1.12 -9.21
C ILE A 171 8.98 -0.94 -10.69
N GLN A 172 9.07 0.26 -11.20
CA GLN A 172 8.68 0.59 -12.58
C GLN A 172 9.58 -0.09 -13.62
N SER A 173 10.89 -0.17 -13.36
CA SER A 173 11.84 -0.87 -14.21
C SER A 173 11.50 -2.36 -14.32
N ASP A 174 11.26 -3.01 -13.19
CA ASP A 174 10.94 -4.44 -13.14
C ASP A 174 9.57 -4.72 -13.78
N TRP A 175 8.59 -3.83 -13.56
CA TRP A 175 7.29 -3.91 -14.20
C TRP A 175 7.38 -3.80 -15.73
N THR A 176 8.23 -2.87 -16.21
CA THR A 176 8.47 -2.71 -17.65
C THR A 176 9.22 -3.91 -18.24
N ALA A 177 10.19 -4.47 -17.51
CA ALA A 177 10.92 -5.66 -17.93
C ALA A 177 10.00 -6.88 -18.09
N ALA A 178 8.98 -7.02 -17.23
CA ALA A 178 8.00 -8.09 -17.34
C ALA A 178 7.25 -8.05 -18.68
N ALA A 179 6.92 -6.88 -19.21
CA ALA A 179 6.22 -6.74 -20.49
C ALA A 179 7.05 -7.28 -21.69
N GLN A 180 8.38 -7.17 -21.61
CA GLN A 180 9.27 -7.68 -22.65
C GLN A 180 9.33 -9.22 -22.70
N ALA A 181 8.90 -9.87 -21.63
CA ALA A 181 8.90 -11.34 -21.54
C ALA A 181 7.56 -11.98 -21.99
N VAL A 182 6.60 -11.18 -22.45
CA VAL A 182 5.33 -11.69 -22.99
C VAL A 182 5.58 -12.40 -24.35
N PRO A 183 5.11 -13.65 -24.52
CA PRO A 183 5.23 -14.33 -25.80
C PRO A 183 4.52 -13.58 -26.93
N PRO A 184 5.13 -13.43 -28.12
CA PRO A 184 4.49 -12.70 -29.24
C PRO A 184 3.10 -13.24 -29.62
N SER A 185 2.86 -14.55 -29.47
CA SER A 185 1.56 -15.20 -29.74
C SER A 185 0.45 -14.79 -28.76
N MET A 186 0.80 -14.18 -27.64
CA MET A 186 -0.14 -13.74 -26.61
C MET A 186 -0.47 -12.25 -26.71
N VAL A 187 0.33 -11.46 -27.42
CA VAL A 187 0.08 -10.03 -27.62
C VAL A 187 -1.25 -9.81 -28.33
N GLY A 188 -2.06 -8.87 -27.84
CA GLY A 188 -3.39 -8.56 -28.36
C GLY A 188 -4.52 -9.51 -27.93
N LYS A 189 -4.20 -10.61 -27.21
CA LYS A 189 -5.23 -11.52 -26.67
C LYS A 189 -6.15 -10.76 -25.71
N ARG A 190 -7.46 -11.03 -25.81
CA ARG A 190 -8.51 -10.38 -25.03
C ARG A 190 -8.74 -11.13 -23.72
N VAL A 191 -8.60 -10.44 -22.60
CA VAL A 191 -8.62 -11.02 -21.25
C VAL A 191 -9.90 -10.65 -20.51
N TYR A 192 -10.50 -11.61 -19.86
CA TYR A 192 -11.36 -11.43 -18.71
C TYR A 192 -10.58 -11.75 -17.44
N PHE A 193 -10.41 -10.76 -16.54
CA PHE A 193 -9.82 -10.97 -15.23
C PHE A 193 -10.92 -10.88 -14.17
N GLU A 194 -11.16 -11.99 -13.48
CA GLU A 194 -12.12 -12.07 -12.38
C GLU A 194 -11.41 -11.81 -11.05
N VAL A 195 -11.83 -10.78 -10.33
CA VAL A 195 -11.20 -10.33 -9.06
C VAL A 195 -11.73 -11.13 -7.87
N SER A 196 -12.98 -11.60 -7.94
CA SER A 196 -13.61 -12.39 -6.89
C SER A 196 -14.67 -13.33 -7.46
N PRO A 197 -15.02 -14.44 -6.74
CA PRO A 197 -16.05 -15.40 -7.18
C PRO A 197 -17.46 -14.82 -7.35
N VAL A 198 -17.79 -13.74 -6.65
CA VAL A 198 -18.93 -12.88 -7.00
C VAL A 198 -18.46 -12.03 -8.17
N PRO A 199 -19.04 -12.12 -9.37
CA PRO A 199 -18.38 -11.74 -10.62
C PRO A 199 -18.08 -10.25 -10.70
N PHE A 200 -16.97 -9.85 -10.05
CA PHE A 200 -16.36 -8.56 -10.24
C PHE A 200 -15.19 -8.71 -11.22
N GLY A 201 -15.25 -7.97 -12.33
CA GLY A 201 -14.18 -7.93 -13.31
C GLY A 201 -13.19 -6.79 -13.04
N ALA A 202 -11.93 -6.96 -13.43
CA ALA A 202 -10.97 -5.87 -13.45
C ALA A 202 -11.19 -5.01 -14.70
N GLY A 203 -11.68 -3.78 -14.50
CA GLY A 203 -11.88 -2.80 -15.58
C GLY A 203 -10.54 -2.21 -16.07
N PRO A 204 -10.51 -1.60 -17.27
CA PRO A 204 -9.27 -1.09 -17.88
C PRO A 204 -8.61 0.05 -17.09
N HIS A 205 -9.36 0.74 -16.23
CA HIS A 205 -8.88 1.82 -15.36
C HIS A 205 -8.58 1.35 -13.92
N SER A 206 -8.46 0.04 -13.69
CA SER A 206 -7.90 -0.51 -12.48
C SER A 206 -6.40 -0.81 -12.65
N PHE A 207 -5.65 -0.89 -11.56
CA PHE A 207 -4.23 -1.29 -11.60
C PHE A 207 -4.03 -2.66 -12.28
N ILE A 208 -4.98 -3.59 -12.14
CA ILE A 208 -4.97 -4.88 -12.85
C ILE A 208 -5.17 -4.65 -14.35
N GLY A 209 -6.19 -3.86 -14.76
CA GLY A 209 -6.45 -3.56 -16.15
C GLY A 209 -5.31 -2.78 -16.82
N GLU A 210 -4.67 -1.87 -16.07
CA GLU A 210 -3.48 -1.16 -16.54
C GLU A 210 -2.29 -2.11 -16.72
N THR A 211 -2.10 -3.09 -15.82
CA THR A 211 -1.08 -4.13 -15.97
C THR A 211 -1.36 -5.03 -17.17
N ILE A 212 -2.60 -5.47 -17.37
CA ILE A 212 -3.02 -6.22 -18.57
C ILE A 212 -2.66 -5.47 -19.85
N ARG A 213 -3.01 -4.18 -19.92
CA ARG A 213 -2.69 -3.32 -21.05
C ARG A 213 -1.18 -3.13 -21.24
N HIS A 214 -0.44 -2.94 -20.14
CA HIS A 214 1.02 -2.80 -20.17
C HIS A 214 1.72 -4.05 -20.73
N LEU A 215 1.16 -5.22 -20.46
CA LEU A 215 1.61 -6.49 -21.03
C LEU A 215 1.18 -6.70 -22.50
N GLY A 216 0.59 -5.70 -23.15
CA GLY A 216 0.14 -5.78 -24.55
C GLY A 216 -1.11 -6.62 -24.76
N LEU A 217 -1.89 -6.88 -23.69
CA LEU A 217 -3.15 -7.62 -23.76
C LEU A 217 -4.36 -6.68 -23.87
N GLY A 218 -5.46 -7.16 -24.44
CA GLY A 218 -6.74 -6.48 -24.45
C GLY A 218 -7.57 -6.80 -23.22
N ASN A 219 -8.31 -5.83 -22.70
CA ASN A 219 -9.29 -6.04 -21.62
C ASN A 219 -10.69 -6.04 -22.21
N ILE A 220 -11.53 -7.07 -21.91
CA ILE A 220 -12.91 -7.12 -22.42
C ILE A 220 -13.87 -6.20 -21.66
N MET A 221 -13.47 -5.73 -20.48
CA MET A 221 -14.35 -4.91 -19.65
C MET A 221 -14.58 -3.53 -20.25
N PRO A 222 -15.82 -3.02 -20.26
CA PRO A 222 -16.13 -1.68 -20.74
C PRO A 222 -15.47 -0.61 -19.86
N PRO A 223 -14.88 0.45 -20.47
CA PRO A 223 -14.17 1.48 -19.72
C PRO A 223 -15.08 2.36 -18.85
N ASP A 224 -16.35 2.47 -19.20
CA ASP A 224 -17.36 3.29 -18.52
C ASP A 224 -17.90 2.68 -17.23
N LYS A 225 -17.56 1.42 -16.91
CA LYS A 225 -18.10 0.69 -15.74
C LYS A 225 -17.27 0.84 -14.45
N GLY A 226 -16.20 1.62 -14.51
CA GLY A 226 -15.32 1.83 -13.36
C GLY A 226 -14.25 0.74 -13.18
N PRO A 227 -13.43 0.82 -12.10
CA PRO A 227 -12.26 -0.03 -11.95
C PRO A 227 -12.59 -1.48 -11.62
N PHE A 228 -13.64 -1.75 -10.86
CA PHE A 228 -14.02 -3.11 -10.43
C PHE A 228 -15.54 -3.30 -10.49
N PRO A 229 -16.13 -3.30 -11.70
CA PRO A 229 -17.57 -3.44 -11.84
C PRO A 229 -18.04 -4.86 -11.54
N LYS A 230 -19.20 -4.96 -10.88
CA LYS A 230 -19.98 -6.19 -10.87
C LYS A 230 -20.57 -6.40 -12.25
N ILE A 231 -20.37 -7.57 -12.83
CA ILE A 231 -20.83 -7.88 -14.19
C ILE A 231 -21.87 -8.99 -14.20
N ASN A 232 -22.72 -8.98 -15.25
CA ASN A 232 -23.52 -10.14 -15.56
C ASN A 232 -22.63 -11.22 -16.20
N PRO A 233 -22.62 -12.48 -15.74
CA PRO A 233 -21.87 -13.58 -16.35
C PRO A 233 -22.14 -13.75 -17.86
N GLU A 234 -23.34 -13.44 -18.34
CA GLU A 234 -23.70 -13.46 -19.76
C GLU A 234 -22.86 -12.50 -20.61
N PHE A 235 -22.41 -11.37 -20.03
CA PHE A 235 -21.50 -10.45 -20.71
C PHE A 235 -20.20 -11.15 -21.11
N VAL A 236 -19.63 -11.99 -20.24
CA VAL A 236 -18.40 -12.74 -20.51
C VAL A 236 -18.63 -13.73 -21.67
N VAL A 237 -19.82 -14.38 -21.68
CA VAL A 237 -20.21 -15.32 -22.74
C VAL A 237 -20.36 -14.60 -24.10
N GLN A 238 -20.99 -13.43 -24.13
CA GLN A 238 -21.11 -12.62 -25.33
C GLN A 238 -19.77 -12.06 -25.81
N ALA A 239 -18.94 -11.61 -24.88
CA ALA A 239 -17.65 -11.02 -25.21
C ALA A 239 -16.63 -12.04 -25.73
N GLN A 240 -16.75 -13.33 -25.41
CA GLN A 240 -15.86 -14.41 -25.84
C GLN A 240 -14.38 -14.02 -25.70
N PRO A 241 -13.86 -13.87 -24.45
CA PRO A 241 -12.45 -13.57 -24.22
C PRO A 241 -11.56 -14.71 -24.75
N ASP A 242 -10.34 -14.36 -25.14
CA ASP A 242 -9.31 -15.34 -25.53
C ASP A 242 -8.65 -16.01 -24.31
N LEU A 243 -8.65 -15.30 -23.18
CA LEU A 243 -8.02 -15.73 -21.93
C LEU A 243 -8.94 -15.45 -20.74
N LEU A 244 -9.01 -16.39 -19.81
CA LEU A 244 -9.64 -16.21 -18.51
C LEU A 244 -8.56 -16.19 -17.44
N MET A 245 -8.57 -15.18 -16.58
CA MET A 245 -7.65 -15.02 -15.44
C MET A 245 -8.44 -14.89 -14.16
N MET A 246 -8.11 -15.65 -13.13
CA MET A 246 -8.86 -15.65 -11.87
C MET A 246 -8.09 -16.29 -10.72
N ALA A 247 -8.52 -15.96 -9.50
CA ALA A 247 -8.09 -16.68 -8.31
C ALA A 247 -8.72 -18.06 -8.26
N ASP A 248 -8.06 -18.97 -7.60
CA ASP A 248 -8.41 -20.36 -7.23
C ASP A 248 -9.83 -20.81 -7.61
N SER A 249 -10.02 -21.12 -8.88
CA SER A 249 -11.27 -21.68 -9.40
C SER A 249 -10.94 -22.83 -10.34
N SER A 250 -11.42 -24.00 -10.02
CA SER A 250 -11.25 -25.14 -10.94
C SER A 250 -12.08 -24.94 -12.22
N ARG A 251 -11.59 -25.50 -13.33
CA ARG A 251 -12.32 -25.55 -14.60
C ARG A 251 -13.74 -26.06 -14.43
N ASP A 252 -13.95 -27.05 -13.56
CA ASP A 252 -15.27 -27.66 -13.32
C ASP A 252 -16.23 -26.69 -12.61
N VAL A 253 -15.73 -25.80 -11.74
CA VAL A 253 -16.55 -24.73 -11.14
C VAL A 253 -16.98 -23.73 -12.19
N LEU A 254 -16.08 -23.34 -13.09
CA LEU A 254 -16.39 -22.40 -14.18
C LEU A 254 -17.40 -22.99 -15.17
N ALA A 255 -17.25 -24.28 -15.52
CA ALA A 255 -18.16 -24.98 -16.42
C ALA A 255 -19.60 -25.09 -15.88
N LYS A 256 -19.79 -25.02 -14.55
CA LYS A 256 -21.13 -25.01 -13.94
C LYS A 256 -21.85 -23.66 -14.07
N ARG A 257 -21.16 -22.60 -14.46
CA ARG A 257 -21.79 -21.29 -14.66
C ARG A 257 -22.63 -21.30 -15.96
N PRO A 258 -23.84 -20.72 -15.96
CA PRO A 258 -24.70 -20.73 -17.14
C PRO A 258 -23.99 -20.14 -18.37
N GLY A 259 -23.96 -20.90 -19.46
CA GLY A 259 -23.37 -20.50 -20.75
C GLY A 259 -21.83 -20.58 -20.83
N TRP A 260 -21.11 -20.80 -19.73
CA TRP A 260 -19.65 -20.78 -19.73
C TRP A 260 -19.00 -21.98 -20.42
N THR A 261 -19.71 -23.10 -20.55
CA THR A 261 -19.26 -24.25 -21.37
C THR A 261 -19.08 -23.88 -22.85
N GLY A 262 -19.75 -22.81 -23.34
CA GLY A 262 -19.59 -22.26 -24.68
C GLY A 262 -18.41 -21.28 -24.83
N LEU A 263 -17.67 -20.95 -23.78
CA LEU A 263 -16.49 -20.08 -23.88
C LEU A 263 -15.34 -20.82 -24.55
N ARG A 264 -14.84 -20.26 -25.66
CA ARG A 264 -13.67 -20.82 -26.38
C ARG A 264 -12.45 -20.92 -25.46
N ALA A 265 -12.21 -19.90 -24.63
CA ALA A 265 -11.11 -19.92 -23.67
C ALA A 265 -11.19 -21.12 -22.71
N LEU A 266 -12.40 -21.47 -22.23
CA LEU A 266 -12.60 -22.63 -21.36
C LEU A 266 -12.43 -23.95 -22.12
N GLN A 267 -12.95 -24.04 -23.35
CA GLN A 267 -12.83 -25.24 -24.19
C GLN A 267 -11.38 -25.54 -24.59
N GLN A 268 -10.59 -24.50 -24.84
CA GLN A 268 -9.19 -24.58 -25.26
C GLN A 268 -8.20 -24.50 -24.09
N ASP A 269 -8.67 -24.58 -22.86
CA ASP A 269 -7.85 -24.51 -21.62
C ASP A 269 -6.99 -23.23 -21.52
N GLN A 270 -7.48 -22.12 -22.08
CA GLN A 270 -6.82 -20.81 -22.05
C GLN A 270 -7.11 -20.13 -20.70
N LEU A 271 -6.65 -20.76 -19.61
CA LEU A 271 -6.93 -20.36 -18.22
C LEU A 271 -5.66 -20.02 -17.48
N CYS A 272 -5.67 -18.87 -16.81
CA CYS A 272 -4.70 -18.52 -15.77
C CYS A 272 -5.41 -18.58 -14.42
N VAL A 273 -5.25 -19.68 -13.72
CA VAL A 273 -5.72 -19.85 -12.34
C VAL A 273 -4.54 -19.57 -11.42
N PHE A 274 -4.71 -18.65 -10.49
CA PHE A 274 -3.70 -18.22 -9.54
C PHE A 274 -4.04 -18.79 -8.16
N ASP A 275 -3.04 -19.38 -7.50
CA ASP A 275 -3.18 -19.82 -6.12
C ASP A 275 -3.42 -18.64 -5.16
N PRO A 276 -3.79 -18.88 -3.89
CA PRO A 276 -4.08 -17.79 -2.95
C PRO A 276 -2.93 -16.80 -2.76
N ALA A 277 -1.67 -17.26 -2.79
CA ALA A 277 -0.52 -16.38 -2.60
C ALA A 277 -0.30 -15.47 -3.83
N ALA A 278 -0.40 -16.02 -5.03
CA ALA A 278 -0.34 -15.26 -6.27
C ALA A 278 -1.54 -14.32 -6.42
N SER A 279 -2.74 -14.76 -6.01
CA SER A 279 -3.95 -13.93 -6.02
C SER A 279 -3.82 -12.71 -5.12
N ASP A 280 -3.25 -12.88 -3.93
CA ASP A 280 -2.95 -11.75 -3.04
C ASP A 280 -2.05 -10.69 -3.69
N VAL A 281 -1.06 -11.09 -4.48
CA VAL A 281 -0.21 -10.16 -5.23
C VAL A 281 -1.00 -9.42 -6.29
N LEU A 282 -1.82 -10.17 -7.04
CA LEU A 282 -2.56 -9.66 -8.20
C LEU A 282 -3.68 -8.69 -7.83
N VAL A 283 -4.27 -8.80 -6.62
CA VAL A 283 -5.41 -7.95 -6.21
C VAL A 283 -5.02 -6.78 -5.30
N ARG A 284 -3.71 -6.55 -5.09
CA ARG A 284 -3.19 -5.47 -4.24
C ARG A 284 -2.53 -4.39 -5.07
N ALA A 285 -3.15 -3.21 -5.15
CA ALA A 285 -2.54 -2.02 -5.76
C ALA A 285 -1.42 -1.48 -4.85
N GLY A 286 -0.21 -1.96 -5.03
CA GLY A 286 0.90 -1.65 -4.13
C GLY A 286 2.27 -1.84 -4.79
N PRO A 287 3.33 -1.96 -4.00
CA PRO A 287 4.71 -2.00 -4.50
C PRO A 287 5.06 -3.30 -5.25
N ARG A 288 4.19 -4.33 -5.18
CA ARG A 288 4.42 -5.63 -5.86
C ARG A 288 3.86 -5.70 -7.28
N LEU A 289 3.64 -4.56 -7.94
CA LEU A 289 3.14 -4.48 -9.33
C LEU A 289 3.99 -5.29 -10.32
N ALA A 290 5.31 -5.25 -10.17
CA ALA A 290 6.21 -6.01 -11.04
C ALA A 290 6.03 -7.53 -10.86
N GLU A 291 5.88 -7.98 -9.62
CA GLU A 291 5.60 -9.40 -9.30
C GLU A 291 4.24 -9.83 -9.86
N ALA A 292 3.22 -8.98 -9.75
CA ALA A 292 1.91 -9.23 -10.37
C ALA A 292 2.01 -9.41 -11.89
N ALA A 293 2.78 -8.54 -12.56
CA ALA A 293 3.04 -8.66 -14.00
C ALA A 293 3.79 -9.97 -14.33
N GLN A 294 4.81 -10.32 -13.56
CA GLN A 294 5.57 -11.57 -13.73
C GLN A 294 4.71 -12.82 -13.56
N LEU A 295 3.78 -12.84 -12.60
CA LEU A 295 2.83 -13.94 -12.41
C LEU A 295 1.93 -14.12 -13.64
N ILE A 296 1.42 -13.04 -14.21
CA ILE A 296 0.64 -13.07 -15.44
C ILE A 296 1.51 -13.59 -16.60
N VAL A 297 2.72 -13.04 -16.78
CA VAL A 297 3.65 -13.45 -17.86
C VAL A 297 4.00 -14.95 -17.73
N GLY A 298 4.25 -15.44 -16.53
CA GLY A 298 4.52 -16.86 -16.29
C GLY A 298 3.37 -17.76 -16.74
N CYS A 299 2.11 -17.33 -16.53
CA CYS A 299 0.95 -18.04 -17.09
C CYS A 299 0.91 -17.97 -18.60
N LEU A 300 1.08 -16.80 -19.21
CA LEU A 300 1.06 -16.62 -20.67
C LEU A 300 2.13 -17.51 -21.35
N GLN A 301 3.31 -17.62 -20.75
CA GLN A 301 4.38 -18.48 -21.26
C GLN A 301 4.02 -19.98 -21.21
N ARG A 302 3.30 -20.42 -20.16
CA ARG A 302 2.80 -21.81 -20.08
C ARG A 302 1.78 -22.08 -21.17
N LEU A 303 0.81 -21.18 -21.36
CA LEU A 303 -0.23 -21.32 -22.38
C LEU A 303 0.34 -21.29 -23.80
N ALA A 304 1.34 -20.44 -24.07
CA ALA A 304 1.99 -20.37 -25.38
C ALA A 304 2.76 -21.65 -25.74
N ARG A 305 3.26 -22.39 -24.73
CA ARG A 305 3.92 -23.71 -24.95
C ARG A 305 2.94 -24.85 -25.16
N GLY A 306 1.80 -24.81 -24.49
CA GLY A 306 0.75 -25.84 -24.61
C GLY A 306 -0.07 -25.75 -25.90
N SER A 307 0.00 -24.64 -26.63
CA SER A 307 -0.67 -24.44 -27.91
C SER A 307 0.17 -24.83 -29.14
N ARG A 308 1.33 -25.46 -28.92
CA ARG A 308 2.15 -26.12 -29.95
C ARG A 308 1.90 -27.60 -29.94
#